data_e3a2bf04ceeaacfc7ab5fc4c57c36193
#
_entry.id   e3a2bf04ceeaacfc7ab5fc4c57c36193
#
_cell.length_a   1.000
_cell.length_b   1.000
_cell.length_c   1.000
_cell.angle_alpha   90.00
_cell.angle_beta   90.00
_cell.angle_gamma   90.00
#
_symmetry.space_group_name_H-M   'P 1'
#
loop_
_entity.id
_entity.type
_entity.pdbx_description
1 polymer ?
#
loop_
_entity_poly.entity_id
_entity_poly.type
_entity_poly.pdbx_seq_one_letter_code
_entity_poly.pdbx_strand_id
1 'polypeptide(L)'
;AGVLQPDDVNQARTDLPAHVFQELYEAMPTVDTGNPFGDEHIQACTLDTEQAWSSWDGDGEPIAWGWDLAKSVDWTVGIGLDEHGTVCRLRRFQHPWMQTIDVVRRETANVSALVDSTGVGDPVLEALQQPWRDGDVTYLGRNFEGVKFSSSSKQQMFEGLAVAIQQQAIQFPPGAITSELEQFEFLYTRTGTRYAAPDGAHDDCVDSLALAVSRWRHPPQRWGAV
;
A
#
# COMPACT_ATOMS: atom_id res chain seq x y z
N ALA A 1 -26.00 17.53 23.51
CA ALA A 1 -24.69 17.27 22.96
C ALA A 1 -23.98 16.30 23.93
N GLY A 2 -23.68 15.08 23.49
CA GLY A 2 -22.92 14.13 24.30
C GLY A 2 -21.47 14.64 24.41
N VAL A 3 -20.93 14.61 25.62
CA VAL A 3 -19.50 14.86 25.86
C VAL A 3 -18.75 13.59 25.44
N LEU A 4 -17.76 13.71 24.58
CA LEU A 4 -16.88 12.60 24.21
C LEU A 4 -16.21 12.04 25.48
N GLN A 5 -16.21 10.72 25.62
CA GLN A 5 -15.51 10.10 26.73
C GLN A 5 -13.99 10.13 26.47
N PRO A 6 -13.14 10.23 27.53
CA PRO A 6 -11.68 10.24 27.36
C PRO A 6 -11.16 9.02 26.59
N ASP A 7 -11.78 7.87 26.79
CA ASP A 7 -11.38 6.62 26.12
C ASP A 7 -11.67 6.68 24.61
N ASP A 8 -12.79 7.30 24.18
CA ASP A 8 -13.09 7.49 22.77
C ASP A 8 -12.08 8.42 22.09
N VAL A 9 -11.66 9.47 22.80
CA VAL A 9 -10.63 10.42 22.28
C VAL A 9 -9.27 9.75 22.20
N ASN A 10 -8.88 8.93 23.18
CA ASN A 10 -7.61 8.20 23.15
C ASN A 10 -7.60 7.15 22.04
N GLN A 11 -8.73 6.47 21.83
CA GLN A 11 -8.87 5.52 20.72
C GLN A 11 -8.76 6.23 19.38
N ALA A 12 -9.46 7.34 19.20
CA ALA A 12 -9.38 8.14 17.97
C ALA A 12 -7.96 8.66 17.69
N ARG A 13 -7.19 9.01 18.73
CA ARG A 13 -5.78 9.41 18.60
C ARG A 13 -4.89 8.28 18.08
N THR A 14 -5.25 7.04 18.39
CA THR A 14 -4.52 5.86 17.92
C THR A 14 -4.94 5.45 16.50
N ASP A 15 -6.22 5.60 16.16
CA ASP A 15 -6.81 5.08 14.94
C ASP A 15 -6.76 6.06 13.76
N LEU A 16 -6.53 7.35 14.04
CA LEU A 16 -6.51 8.40 13.01
C LEU A 16 -5.08 8.91 12.75
N PRO A 17 -4.77 9.31 11.51
CA PRO A 17 -3.57 10.08 11.24
C PRO A 17 -3.50 11.34 12.10
N ALA A 18 -2.29 11.73 12.52
CA ALA A 18 -2.11 12.85 13.45
C ALA A 18 -2.76 14.15 12.96
N HIS A 19 -2.64 14.49 11.67
CA HIS A 19 -3.25 15.69 11.08
C HIS A 19 -4.79 15.63 11.12
N VAL A 20 -5.40 14.48 10.88
CA VAL A 20 -6.85 14.28 10.95
C VAL A 20 -7.34 14.40 12.39
N PHE A 21 -6.61 13.80 13.33
CA PHE A 21 -6.94 13.91 14.76
C PHE A 21 -6.86 15.35 15.26
N GLN A 22 -5.83 16.11 14.92
CA GLN A 22 -5.66 17.51 15.28
C GLN A 22 -6.80 18.38 14.76
N GLU A 23 -7.22 18.17 13.52
CA GLU A 23 -8.33 18.92 12.94
C GLU A 23 -9.68 18.60 13.62
N LEU A 24 -10.00 17.31 13.81
CA LEU A 24 -11.31 16.88 14.29
C LEU A 24 -11.48 17.03 15.81
N TYR A 25 -10.42 16.82 16.58
CA TYR A 25 -10.48 16.74 18.05
C TYR A 25 -9.80 17.92 18.76
N GLU A 26 -8.77 18.52 18.16
CA GLU A 26 -8.03 19.63 18.78
C GLU A 26 -8.42 20.98 18.17
N ALA A 27 -9.28 21.00 17.15
CA ALA A 27 -9.70 22.19 16.41
C ALA A 27 -8.51 23.03 15.91
N MET A 28 -7.41 22.36 15.62
CA MET A 28 -6.24 22.96 14.98
C MET A 28 -6.41 22.87 13.48
N PRO A 29 -6.60 24.01 12.77
CA PRO A 29 -6.64 23.98 11.32
C PRO A 29 -5.30 23.51 10.81
N THR A 30 -5.30 22.37 10.12
CA THR A 30 -4.13 21.92 9.39
C THR A 30 -3.89 22.83 8.18
N VAL A 31 -2.66 22.91 7.71
CA VAL A 31 -2.36 23.57 6.43
C VAL A 31 -3.15 22.88 5.31
N ASP A 32 -3.52 23.62 4.27
CA ASP A 32 -4.35 23.10 3.17
C ASP A 32 -3.70 21.94 2.39
N THR A 33 -2.41 21.70 2.60
CA THR A 33 -1.59 20.66 1.96
C THR A 33 -0.43 20.26 2.88
N GLY A 34 0.06 19.03 2.74
CA GLY A 34 1.23 18.54 3.48
C GLY A 34 1.50 17.06 3.23
N ASN A 35 2.61 16.57 3.78
CA ASN A 35 2.92 15.15 3.77
C ASN A 35 2.09 14.42 4.85
N PRO A 36 1.27 13.40 4.48
CA PRO A 36 0.41 12.70 5.44
C PRO A 36 1.18 11.77 6.38
N PHE A 37 2.41 11.39 6.02
CA PHE A 37 3.20 10.38 6.75
C PHE A 37 4.13 11.01 7.79
N GLY A 38 4.71 12.19 7.49
CA GLY A 38 5.68 12.90 8.31
C GLY A 38 7.09 12.33 8.18
N ASP A 39 8.06 13.19 7.87
CA ASP A 39 9.45 12.81 7.57
C ASP A 39 10.11 12.02 8.70
N GLU A 40 9.89 12.44 9.96
CA GLU A 40 10.44 11.75 11.13
C GLU A 40 9.93 10.30 11.23
N HIS A 41 8.66 10.07 10.92
CA HIS A 41 8.06 8.72 10.95
C HIS A 41 8.53 7.86 9.77
N ILE A 42 8.67 8.46 8.57
CA ILE A 42 9.24 7.76 7.41
C ILE A 42 10.65 7.30 7.76
N GLN A 43 11.49 8.17 8.31
CA GLN A 43 12.85 7.81 8.69
C GLN A 43 12.89 6.74 9.78
N ALA A 44 12.00 6.80 10.79
CA ALA A 44 11.92 5.80 11.84
C ALA A 44 11.50 4.41 11.34
N CYS A 45 10.77 4.35 10.21
CA CYS A 45 10.38 3.10 9.54
C CYS A 45 11.42 2.62 8.51
N THR A 46 12.44 3.44 8.18
CA THR A 46 13.43 3.11 7.17
C THR A 46 14.50 2.19 7.74
N LEU A 47 14.73 1.06 7.07
CA LEU A 47 15.77 0.10 7.43
C LEU A 47 17.18 0.67 7.20
N ASP A 48 18.12 0.30 8.05
CA ASP A 48 19.55 0.58 7.84
C ASP A 48 20.16 -0.46 6.88
N THR A 49 19.95 -0.27 5.60
CA THR A 49 20.36 -1.18 4.54
C THR A 49 20.64 -0.45 3.23
N GLU A 50 21.02 -1.18 2.20
CA GLU A 50 21.25 -0.63 0.86
C GLU A 50 19.97 -0.07 0.24
N GLN A 51 20.14 0.93 -0.65
CA GLN A 51 19.01 1.57 -1.33
C GLN A 51 18.37 0.63 -2.36
N ALA A 52 17.05 0.53 -2.31
CA ALA A 52 16.23 -0.28 -3.19
C ALA A 52 15.46 0.61 -4.19
N TRP A 53 15.88 0.64 -5.45
CA TRP A 53 15.25 1.46 -6.50
C TRP A 53 14.33 0.68 -7.43
N SER A 54 14.66 -0.58 -7.73
CA SER A 54 13.87 -1.41 -8.66
C SER A 54 13.56 -2.79 -8.12
N SER A 55 14.38 -3.31 -7.20
CA SER A 55 14.16 -4.60 -6.55
C SER A 55 14.77 -4.61 -5.16
N TRP A 56 14.15 -5.40 -4.29
CA TRP A 56 14.63 -5.69 -2.94
C TRP A 56 14.21 -7.10 -2.54
N ASP A 57 15.15 -7.85 -1.99
CA ASP A 57 14.94 -9.18 -1.42
C ASP A 57 15.53 -9.18 -0.01
N GLY A 58 14.66 -8.95 0.99
CA GLY A 58 14.98 -9.06 2.41
C GLY A 58 14.86 -10.50 2.89
N ASP A 59 15.22 -10.74 4.15
CA ASP A 59 15.29 -12.09 4.75
C ASP A 59 13.90 -12.73 4.98
N GLY A 60 12.83 -11.93 5.10
CA GLY A 60 11.48 -12.41 5.35
C GLY A 60 10.81 -13.04 4.12
N GLU A 61 9.75 -13.82 4.37
CA GLU A 61 8.85 -14.33 3.33
C GLU A 61 7.54 -13.55 3.33
N PRO A 62 7.02 -13.13 2.14
CA PRO A 62 5.83 -12.33 2.08
C PRO A 62 4.59 -13.12 2.52
N ILE A 63 3.76 -12.52 3.37
CA ILE A 63 2.43 -13.04 3.73
C ILE A 63 1.30 -12.19 3.14
N ALA A 64 1.62 -11.00 2.65
CA ALA A 64 0.70 -10.07 2.00
C ALA A 64 1.41 -9.34 0.86
N TRP A 65 0.72 -9.17 -0.27
CA TRP A 65 1.20 -8.38 -1.40
C TRP A 65 0.26 -7.23 -1.72
N GLY A 66 0.83 -6.10 -2.13
CA GLY A 66 0.15 -5.02 -2.83
C GLY A 66 0.77 -4.83 -4.20
N TRP A 67 -0.06 -4.72 -5.23
CA TRP A 67 0.37 -4.50 -6.61
C TRP A 67 -0.34 -3.28 -7.19
N ASP A 68 0.44 -2.29 -7.61
CA ASP A 68 0.01 -1.26 -8.53
C ASP A 68 0.49 -1.61 -9.93
N LEU A 69 -0.46 -1.76 -10.87
CA LEU A 69 -0.18 -2.28 -12.20
C LEU A 69 -0.29 -1.18 -13.26
N ALA A 70 0.79 -0.96 -13.98
CA ALA A 70 0.84 -0.04 -15.10
C ALA A 70 1.24 -0.71 -16.42
N LYS A 71 0.91 -0.07 -17.52
CA LYS A 71 1.26 -0.54 -18.86
C LYS A 71 2.49 0.18 -19.38
N SER A 72 3.59 -0.52 -19.54
CA SER A 72 4.82 -0.19 -20.28
C SER A 72 5.40 1.25 -20.25
N VAL A 73 4.65 2.26 -19.86
CA VAL A 73 5.08 3.67 -19.74
C VAL A 73 5.25 4.08 -18.29
N ASP A 74 4.31 3.68 -17.44
CA ASP A 74 4.38 3.88 -15.99
C ASP A 74 4.95 2.64 -15.30
N TRP A 75 5.29 2.77 -14.04
CA TRP A 75 5.87 1.69 -13.27
C TRP A 75 4.80 0.71 -12.77
N THR A 76 5.02 -0.58 -12.99
CA THR A 76 4.37 -1.61 -12.19
C THR A 76 5.19 -1.79 -10.93
N VAL A 77 4.56 -1.68 -9.77
CA VAL A 77 5.19 -1.88 -8.48
C VAL A 77 4.48 -2.99 -7.71
N GLY A 78 5.27 -3.87 -7.10
CA GLY A 78 4.80 -4.88 -6.18
C GLY A 78 5.58 -4.82 -4.88
N ILE A 79 4.86 -4.80 -3.76
CA ILE A 79 5.45 -4.79 -2.41
C ILE A 79 4.89 -5.97 -1.62
N GLY A 80 5.81 -6.80 -1.10
CA GLY A 80 5.51 -7.93 -0.23
C GLY A 80 5.92 -7.63 1.20
N LEU A 81 4.99 -7.82 2.15
CA LEU A 81 5.22 -7.69 3.58
C LEU A 81 5.29 -9.06 4.24
N ASP A 82 6.25 -9.21 5.17
CA ASP A 82 6.36 -10.38 6.04
C ASP A 82 5.39 -10.30 7.23
N GLU A 83 5.45 -11.28 8.13
CA GLU A 83 4.60 -11.36 9.32
C GLU A 83 4.80 -10.22 10.31
N HIS A 84 5.96 -9.56 10.28
CA HIS A 84 6.30 -8.44 11.15
C HIS A 84 5.95 -7.06 10.55
N GLY A 85 5.43 -7.03 9.32
CA GLY A 85 5.15 -5.80 8.60
C GLY A 85 6.39 -5.21 7.91
N THR A 86 7.48 -5.97 7.78
CA THR A 86 8.67 -5.54 7.07
C THR A 86 8.51 -5.80 5.57
N VAL A 87 8.83 -4.83 4.75
CA VAL A 87 8.95 -5.03 3.31
C VAL A 87 10.09 -6.00 3.05
N CYS A 88 9.74 -7.22 2.67
CA CYS A 88 10.70 -8.27 2.35
C CYS A 88 10.86 -8.48 0.85
N ARG A 89 9.97 -7.91 0.03
CA ARG A 89 10.08 -7.92 -1.44
C ARG A 89 9.64 -6.56 -2.00
N LEU A 90 10.44 -6.03 -2.92
CA LEU A 90 10.08 -4.92 -3.80
C LEU A 90 10.36 -5.34 -5.24
N ARG A 91 9.41 -5.08 -6.13
CA ARG A 91 9.56 -5.23 -7.58
C ARG A 91 9.01 -3.96 -8.24
N ARG A 92 9.83 -3.29 -9.03
CA ARG A 92 9.48 -2.07 -9.76
C ARG A 92 10.03 -2.15 -11.17
N PHE A 93 9.15 -2.25 -12.16
CA PHE A 93 9.52 -2.50 -13.54
C PHE A 93 8.49 -1.95 -14.54
N GLN A 94 8.89 -1.89 -15.82
CA GLN A 94 8.03 -1.49 -16.94
C GLN A 94 8.03 -2.59 -17.99
N HIS A 95 6.96 -3.39 -18.04
CA HIS A 95 6.84 -4.50 -18.98
C HIS A 95 5.51 -4.46 -19.76
N PRO A 96 5.44 -5.09 -20.93
CA PRO A 96 4.16 -5.39 -21.58
C PRO A 96 3.31 -6.32 -20.70
N TRP A 97 1.97 -6.22 -20.84
CA TRP A 97 1.02 -6.92 -19.98
C TRP A 97 1.30 -8.41 -19.77
N MET A 98 1.64 -9.14 -20.82
CA MET A 98 1.90 -10.59 -20.68
C MET A 98 3.10 -10.86 -19.75
N GLN A 99 4.15 -10.07 -19.85
CA GLN A 99 5.32 -10.20 -18.98
C GLN A 99 5.01 -9.73 -17.55
N THR A 100 4.25 -8.64 -17.42
CA THR A 100 3.75 -8.16 -16.11
C THR A 100 2.95 -9.25 -15.40
N ILE A 101 1.98 -9.86 -16.07
CA ILE A 101 1.16 -10.94 -15.50
C ILE A 101 2.03 -12.12 -15.05
N ASP A 102 3.02 -12.52 -15.86
CA ASP A 102 3.92 -13.62 -15.53
C ASP A 102 4.80 -13.32 -14.31
N VAL A 103 5.31 -12.09 -14.19
CA VAL A 103 6.10 -11.65 -13.03
C VAL A 103 5.21 -11.62 -11.77
N VAL A 104 4.05 -10.94 -11.85
CA VAL A 104 3.12 -10.83 -10.72
C VAL A 104 2.70 -12.21 -10.20
N ARG A 105 2.39 -13.15 -11.09
CA ARG A 105 2.02 -14.53 -10.71
C ARG A 105 3.13 -15.27 -9.99
N ARG A 106 4.36 -15.21 -10.52
CA ARG A 106 5.51 -15.92 -9.92
C ARG A 106 5.91 -15.33 -8.58
N GLU A 107 6.01 -14.01 -8.48
CA GLU A 107 6.37 -13.34 -7.23
C GLU A 107 5.31 -13.54 -6.14
N THR A 108 4.05 -13.46 -6.51
CA THR A 108 2.94 -13.59 -5.55
C THR A 108 2.69 -15.04 -5.15
N ALA A 109 2.86 -15.98 -6.09
CA ALA A 109 2.57 -17.41 -5.90
C ALA A 109 1.18 -17.65 -5.26
N ASN A 110 1.12 -18.24 -4.05
CA ASN A 110 -0.10 -18.50 -3.28
C ASN A 110 -0.38 -17.46 -2.18
N VAL A 111 0.45 -16.43 -2.09
CA VAL A 111 0.28 -15.38 -1.07
C VAL A 111 -0.89 -14.47 -1.46
N SER A 112 -1.64 -14.02 -0.48
CA SER A 112 -2.77 -13.13 -0.72
C SER A 112 -2.31 -11.75 -1.20
N ALA A 113 -2.95 -11.23 -2.25
CA ALA A 113 -2.59 -9.98 -2.89
C ALA A 113 -3.79 -9.08 -3.13
N LEU A 114 -3.64 -7.77 -2.85
CA LEU A 114 -4.48 -6.72 -3.40
C LEU A 114 -3.83 -6.14 -4.66
N VAL A 115 -4.64 -5.89 -5.66
CA VAL A 115 -4.21 -5.37 -6.97
C VAL A 115 -5.03 -4.13 -7.29
N ASP A 116 -4.40 -2.99 -7.58
CA ASP A 116 -5.13 -1.86 -8.16
C ASP A 116 -5.65 -2.25 -9.55
N SER A 117 -6.95 -2.34 -9.66
CA SER A 117 -7.64 -2.62 -10.92
C SER A 117 -8.34 -1.40 -11.53
N THR A 118 -8.13 -0.20 -10.96
CA THR A 118 -8.80 1.04 -11.41
C THR A 118 -8.41 1.42 -12.83
N GLY A 119 -7.11 1.34 -13.16
CA GLY A 119 -6.57 1.76 -14.46
C GLY A 119 -6.39 0.63 -15.47
N VAL A 120 -6.17 -0.61 -15.01
CA VAL A 120 -5.82 -1.76 -15.87
C VAL A 120 -7.03 -2.51 -16.42
N GLY A 121 -8.18 -2.29 -15.78
CA GLY A 121 -9.44 -2.93 -16.15
C GLY A 121 -9.53 -4.41 -15.77
N ASP A 122 -10.75 -4.92 -15.88
CA ASP A 122 -11.08 -6.29 -15.50
C ASP A 122 -10.26 -7.38 -16.22
N PRO A 123 -9.84 -7.23 -17.51
CA PRO A 123 -9.13 -8.31 -18.23
C PRO A 123 -7.77 -8.71 -17.63
N VAL A 124 -7.02 -7.77 -17.06
CA VAL A 124 -5.72 -8.10 -16.42
C VAL A 124 -5.93 -8.82 -15.11
N LEU A 125 -6.87 -8.34 -14.29
CA LEU A 125 -7.24 -9.02 -13.05
C LEU A 125 -7.80 -10.43 -13.32
N GLU A 126 -8.69 -10.57 -14.32
CA GLU A 126 -9.20 -11.87 -14.75
C GLU A 126 -8.07 -12.80 -15.18
N ALA A 127 -7.08 -12.29 -15.92
CA ALA A 127 -5.91 -13.10 -16.28
C ALA A 127 -5.13 -13.56 -15.05
N LEU A 128 -4.88 -12.68 -14.06
CA LEU A 128 -4.20 -13.06 -12.82
C LEU A 128 -4.98 -14.14 -12.05
N GLN A 129 -6.29 -14.07 -12.06
CA GLN A 129 -7.18 -15.00 -11.36
C GLN A 129 -7.36 -16.35 -12.08
N GLN A 130 -6.90 -16.50 -13.33
CA GLN A 130 -6.94 -17.80 -14.01
C GLN A 130 -5.90 -18.76 -13.44
N PRO A 131 -6.21 -20.08 -13.40
CA PRO A 131 -5.23 -21.08 -13.04
C PRO A 131 -3.99 -21.02 -13.95
N TRP A 132 -2.81 -21.16 -13.36
CA TRP A 132 -1.55 -21.18 -14.07
C TRP A 132 -0.57 -22.20 -13.50
N ARG A 133 0.51 -22.49 -14.22
CA ARG A 133 1.51 -23.48 -13.80
C ARG A 133 2.90 -22.88 -13.84
N ASP A 134 3.71 -23.25 -12.85
CA ASP A 134 5.15 -23.02 -12.84
C ASP A 134 5.83 -24.36 -12.52
N GLY A 135 6.52 -24.93 -13.50
CA GLY A 135 7.01 -26.30 -13.42
C GLY A 135 5.89 -27.29 -13.15
N ASP A 136 6.01 -28.05 -12.06
CA ASP A 136 5.04 -29.04 -11.62
C ASP A 136 3.95 -28.49 -10.67
N VAL A 137 4.07 -27.22 -10.26
CA VAL A 137 3.13 -26.58 -9.36
C VAL A 137 2.00 -25.90 -10.13
N THR A 138 0.74 -26.17 -9.73
CA THR A 138 -0.44 -25.50 -10.26
C THR A 138 -0.99 -24.52 -9.23
N TYR A 139 -1.17 -23.28 -9.65
CA TYR A 139 -1.73 -22.18 -8.87
C TYR A 139 -3.14 -21.88 -9.36
N LEU A 140 -4.06 -21.61 -8.44
CA LEU A 140 -5.48 -21.41 -8.79
C LEU A 140 -5.85 -19.93 -9.06
N GLY A 141 -4.95 -18.98 -8.76
CA GLY A 141 -5.17 -17.55 -8.96
C GLY A 141 -6.21 -16.91 -8.01
N ARG A 142 -6.76 -17.66 -7.05
CA ARG A 142 -7.81 -17.19 -6.13
C ARG A 142 -7.32 -16.23 -5.05
N ASN A 143 -6.03 -16.04 -4.96
CA ASN A 143 -5.35 -15.17 -3.99
C ASN A 143 -5.25 -13.73 -4.46
N PHE A 144 -5.59 -13.42 -5.71
CA PHE A 144 -5.63 -12.06 -6.24
C PHE A 144 -7.02 -11.44 -6.05
N GLU A 145 -7.06 -10.29 -5.40
CA GLU A 145 -8.27 -9.50 -5.21
C GLU A 145 -8.06 -8.09 -5.78
N GLY A 146 -8.93 -7.69 -6.71
CA GLY A 146 -8.89 -6.37 -7.33
C GLY A 146 -9.54 -5.32 -6.44
N VAL A 147 -8.88 -4.17 -6.31
CA VAL A 147 -9.41 -2.99 -5.65
C VAL A 147 -9.71 -1.94 -6.70
N LYS A 148 -10.96 -1.47 -6.76
CA LYS A 148 -11.34 -0.30 -7.57
C LYS A 148 -11.46 0.91 -6.65
N PHE A 149 -10.56 1.86 -6.82
CA PHE A 149 -10.55 3.03 -5.98
C PHE A 149 -11.69 4.00 -6.31
N SER A 150 -12.46 4.34 -5.29
CA SER A 150 -13.20 5.59 -5.19
C SER A 150 -12.37 6.61 -4.41
N SER A 151 -12.71 7.88 -4.47
CA SER A 151 -12.01 8.90 -3.67
C SER A 151 -12.02 8.57 -2.16
N SER A 152 -13.13 8.04 -1.64
CA SER A 152 -13.25 7.68 -0.23
C SER A 152 -12.45 6.42 0.14
N SER A 153 -12.43 5.39 -0.71
CA SER A 153 -11.66 4.17 -0.42
C SER A 153 -10.16 4.41 -0.56
N LYS A 154 -9.74 5.24 -1.51
CA LYS A 154 -8.34 5.67 -1.65
C LYS A 154 -7.89 6.47 -0.43
N GLN A 155 -8.71 7.41 0.06
CA GLN A 155 -8.46 8.15 1.28
C GLN A 155 -8.29 7.22 2.49
N GLN A 156 -9.23 6.31 2.74
CA GLN A 156 -9.14 5.36 3.86
C GLN A 156 -7.87 4.50 3.83
N MET A 157 -7.48 4.08 2.64
CA MET A 157 -6.28 3.27 2.47
C MET A 157 -5.00 4.05 2.81
N PHE A 158 -4.87 5.30 2.37
CA PHE A 158 -3.71 6.13 2.71
C PHE A 158 -3.71 6.58 4.18
N GLU A 159 -4.87 6.86 4.76
CA GLU A 159 -4.98 7.09 6.21
C GLU A 159 -4.54 5.87 7.00
N GLY A 160 -4.90 4.66 6.56
CA GLY A 160 -4.41 3.40 7.14
C GLY A 160 -2.90 3.23 7.02
N LEU A 161 -2.30 3.59 5.89
CA LEU A 161 -0.86 3.60 5.70
C LEU A 161 -0.19 4.64 6.61
N ALA A 162 -0.73 5.86 6.69
CA ALA A 162 -0.19 6.91 7.57
C ALA A 162 -0.18 6.47 9.03
N VAL A 163 -1.25 5.85 9.51
CA VAL A 163 -1.31 5.27 10.85
C VAL A 163 -0.25 4.17 11.03
N ALA A 164 -0.04 3.30 10.02
CA ALA A 164 0.97 2.25 10.10
C ALA A 164 2.39 2.82 10.25
N ILE A 165 2.71 3.87 9.50
CA ILE A 165 4.01 4.56 9.54
C ILE A 165 4.17 5.30 10.87
N GLN A 166 3.16 6.08 11.31
CA GLN A 166 3.21 6.81 12.58
C GLN A 166 3.36 5.89 13.80
N GLN A 167 2.77 4.70 13.75
CA GLN A 167 2.91 3.68 14.79
C GLN A 167 4.18 2.84 14.67
N GLN A 168 5.00 3.06 13.63
CA GLN A 168 6.18 2.24 13.32
C GLN A 168 5.82 0.74 13.21
N ALA A 169 4.61 0.45 12.74
CA ALA A 169 4.11 -0.91 12.58
C ALA A 169 4.66 -1.60 11.31
N ILE A 170 5.31 -0.85 10.44
CA ILE A 170 5.94 -1.35 9.21
C ILE A 170 7.36 -0.84 9.08
N GLN A 171 8.17 -1.56 8.32
CA GLN A 171 9.53 -1.16 7.97
C GLN A 171 9.78 -1.40 6.48
N PHE A 172 10.62 -0.56 5.87
CA PHE A 172 10.92 -0.63 4.44
C PHE A 172 12.36 -0.20 4.13
N PRO A 173 12.97 -0.71 3.04
CA PRO A 173 14.29 -0.27 2.62
C PRO A 173 14.27 1.17 2.12
N PRO A 174 15.39 1.92 2.26
CA PRO A 174 15.54 3.22 1.64
C PRO A 174 15.56 3.12 0.12
N GLY A 175 15.25 4.20 -0.59
CA GLY A 175 15.27 4.26 -2.05
C GLY A 175 13.92 4.68 -2.63
N ALA A 176 13.34 3.90 -3.55
CA ALA A 176 12.12 4.28 -4.24
C ALA A 176 10.94 4.53 -3.28
N ILE A 177 10.74 3.65 -2.29
CA ILE A 177 9.65 3.77 -1.31
C ILE A 177 9.80 5.06 -0.50
N THR A 178 10.95 5.30 0.11
CA THR A 178 11.18 6.52 0.93
C THR A 178 11.07 7.78 0.10
N SER A 179 11.64 7.78 -1.12
CA SER A 179 11.59 8.94 -2.02
C SER A 179 10.16 9.31 -2.42
N GLU A 180 9.30 8.34 -2.70
CA GLU A 180 7.91 8.62 -3.05
C GLU A 180 7.07 9.00 -1.82
N LEU A 181 7.30 8.38 -0.65
CA LEU A 181 6.64 8.74 0.60
C LEU A 181 6.95 10.19 1.03
N GLU A 182 8.21 10.63 0.90
CA GLU A 182 8.65 11.98 1.25
C GLU A 182 8.04 13.07 0.34
N GLN A 183 7.74 12.71 -0.91
CA GLN A 183 7.15 13.62 -1.89
C GLN A 183 5.61 13.58 -1.92
N PHE A 184 5.01 12.60 -1.26
CA PHE A 184 3.57 12.40 -1.31
C PHE A 184 2.82 13.46 -0.53
N GLU A 185 1.70 13.95 -1.08
CA GLU A 185 0.96 15.06 -0.52
C GLU A 185 -0.52 14.74 -0.33
N PHE A 186 -1.12 15.35 0.68
CA PHE A 186 -2.56 15.51 0.73
C PHE A 186 -2.94 16.95 0.40
N LEU A 187 -4.06 17.14 -0.24
CA LEU A 187 -4.63 18.42 -0.59
C LEU A 187 -6.12 18.44 -0.21
N TYR A 188 -6.52 19.36 0.64
CA TYR A 188 -7.93 19.59 0.92
C TYR A 188 -8.61 20.24 -0.28
N THR A 189 -9.67 19.59 -0.75
CA THR A 189 -10.51 20.10 -1.83
C THR A 189 -11.93 20.33 -1.33
N ARG A 190 -12.72 21.06 -2.10
CA ARG A 190 -14.14 21.30 -1.75
C ARG A 190 -14.98 20.02 -1.63
N THR A 191 -14.52 18.90 -2.18
CA THR A 191 -15.23 17.62 -2.22
C THR A 191 -14.59 16.52 -1.39
N GLY A 192 -13.52 16.83 -0.62
CA GLY A 192 -12.79 15.87 0.21
C GLY A 192 -11.27 16.05 0.12
N THR A 193 -10.53 15.15 0.71
CA THR A 193 -9.07 15.14 0.67
C THR A 193 -8.58 14.36 -0.55
N ARG A 194 -7.70 14.95 -1.34
CA ARG A 194 -6.99 14.28 -2.41
C ARG A 194 -5.61 13.87 -1.90
N TYR A 195 -5.22 12.64 -2.15
CA TYR A 195 -3.91 12.07 -1.89
C TYR A 195 -3.25 11.73 -3.22
N ALA A 196 -2.09 12.26 -3.50
CA ALA A 196 -1.31 11.98 -4.72
C ALA A 196 0.11 12.52 -4.60
N ALA A 197 1.01 12.04 -5.46
CA ALA A 197 2.26 12.72 -5.71
C ALA A 197 2.03 14.07 -6.44
N PRO A 198 2.91 15.07 -6.25
CA PRO A 198 2.88 16.30 -7.03
C PRO A 198 3.14 16.05 -8.52
N ASP A 199 2.77 17.01 -9.35
CA ASP A 199 2.93 16.91 -10.81
C ASP A 199 4.38 16.59 -11.20
N GLY A 200 4.56 15.49 -11.93
CA GLY A 200 5.86 15.00 -12.39
C GLY A 200 6.61 14.09 -11.42
N ALA A 201 6.05 13.82 -10.25
CA ALA A 201 6.52 12.78 -9.33
C ALA A 201 5.70 11.49 -9.47
N HIS A 202 6.15 10.41 -8.82
CA HIS A 202 5.53 9.09 -8.84
C HIS A 202 4.92 8.76 -7.46
N ASP A 203 3.83 7.98 -7.46
CA ASP A 203 3.18 7.43 -6.26
C ASP A 203 2.97 5.91 -6.34
N ASP A 204 3.54 5.25 -7.33
CA ASP A 204 3.36 3.80 -7.58
C ASP A 204 3.81 2.93 -6.39
N CYS A 205 4.92 3.30 -5.72
CA CYS A 205 5.39 2.62 -4.51
C CYS A 205 4.47 2.89 -3.31
N VAL A 206 3.92 4.10 -3.21
CA VAL A 206 3.00 4.47 -2.12
C VAL A 206 1.68 3.72 -2.27
N ASP A 207 1.12 3.66 -3.48
CA ASP A 207 -0.10 2.91 -3.80
C ASP A 207 0.10 1.40 -3.50
N SER A 208 1.19 0.81 -3.98
CA SER A 208 1.55 -0.59 -3.69
C SER A 208 1.73 -0.87 -2.21
N LEU A 209 2.43 0.00 -1.48
CA LEU A 209 2.66 -0.16 -0.04
C LEU A 209 1.34 -0.07 0.73
N ALA A 210 0.47 0.88 0.36
CA ALA A 210 -0.83 1.03 0.99
C ALA A 210 -1.73 -0.21 0.78
N LEU A 211 -1.72 -0.79 -0.43
CA LEU A 211 -2.39 -2.05 -0.73
C LEU A 211 -1.82 -3.22 0.10
N ALA A 212 -0.48 -3.33 0.18
CA ALA A 212 0.19 -4.38 0.96
C ALA A 212 -0.16 -4.29 2.44
N VAL A 213 -0.10 -3.07 3.04
CA VAL A 213 -0.47 -2.81 4.44
C VAL A 213 -1.94 -3.11 4.69
N SER A 214 -2.82 -2.72 3.77
CA SER A 214 -4.25 -3.05 3.87
C SER A 214 -4.47 -4.56 3.90
N ARG A 215 -3.79 -5.32 3.03
CA ARG A 215 -3.88 -6.79 2.99
C ARG A 215 -3.27 -7.44 4.23
N TRP A 216 -2.15 -6.94 4.71
CA TRP A 216 -1.47 -7.41 5.90
C TRP A 216 -2.31 -7.24 7.17
N ARG A 217 -2.96 -6.09 7.34
CA ARG A 217 -3.85 -5.80 8.47
C ARG A 217 -5.20 -6.53 8.38
N HIS A 218 -5.68 -6.79 7.16
CA HIS A 218 -6.97 -7.43 6.91
C HIS A 218 -6.77 -8.69 6.02
N PRO A 219 -6.16 -9.75 6.57
CA PRO A 219 -5.98 -10.98 5.82
C PRO A 219 -7.35 -11.58 5.47
N PRO A 220 -7.48 -12.24 4.30
CA PRO A 220 -8.72 -12.88 3.93
C PRO A 220 -9.11 -13.92 4.99
N GLN A 221 -10.39 -13.97 5.35
CA GLN A 221 -10.87 -15.01 6.26
C GLN A 221 -10.56 -16.37 5.64
N ARG A 222 -9.71 -17.15 6.30
CA ARG A 222 -9.52 -18.55 5.93
C ARG A 222 -10.81 -19.29 6.27
N TRP A 223 -11.61 -19.58 5.26
CA TRP A 223 -12.68 -20.58 5.41
C TRP A 223 -11.97 -21.86 5.77
N GLY A 224 -12.26 -22.37 6.97
CA GLY A 224 -11.59 -23.52 7.52
C GLY A 224 -11.56 -24.68 6.52
N ALA A 225 -10.38 -25.29 6.39
CA ALA A 225 -10.28 -26.60 5.81
C ALA A 225 -11.08 -27.56 6.72
N VAL A 226 -12.21 -28.04 6.19
CA VAL A 226 -12.98 -29.17 6.76
C VAL A 226 -12.33 -30.43 6.25
#